data_ff313f3104c35f38319a65bad51f4c23
#
_entry.id   ff313f3104c35f38319a65bad51f4c23
#
_cell.length_a   1.000
_cell.length_b   1.000
_cell.length_c   1.000
_cell.angle_alpha   90.00
_cell.angle_beta   90.00
_cell.angle_gamma   90.00
#
_symmetry.space_group_name_H-M   'P 1'
#
loop_
_entity.id
_entity.type
_entity.pdbx_description
1 polymer ?
#
loop_
_entity_poly.entity_id
_entity_poly.type
_entity_poly.pdbx_seq_one_letter_code
_entity_poly.pdbx_strand_id
1 'polypeptide(L)'
;ADDPSDKAVGRVAKYAKHVHAKDFHIKSGSEPYPGRGFFRSRAGNYLRGAVIGHGNIPVAQCIGILRRAGYDKYVSIEFEGIEQPLTGIEIGLENLKRFIAEAE
;
A
#
# COMPACT_ATOMS: atom_id res chain seq x y z
N ALA A 1 8.32 3.41 0.39
CA ALA A 1 8.25 2.13 -0.36
C ALA A 1 9.57 1.38 -0.37
N ASP A 2 10.68 2.02 0.00
CA ASP A 2 12.00 1.38 0.05
C ASP A 2 12.28 0.70 1.40
N ASP A 3 11.59 1.10 2.46
CA ASP A 3 11.69 0.46 3.78
C ASP A 3 10.60 -0.60 3.93
N PRO A 4 10.83 -1.65 4.75
CA PRO A 4 9.76 -2.60 5.07
C PRO A 4 8.56 -1.89 5.69
N SER A 5 7.46 -1.82 4.95
CA SER A 5 6.30 -1.00 5.33
C SER A 5 5.64 -1.46 6.61
N ASP A 6 5.54 -2.79 6.83
CA ASP A 6 4.95 -3.34 8.04
C ASP A 6 5.74 -2.95 9.29
N LYS A 7 7.07 -2.95 9.21
CA LYS A 7 7.92 -2.55 10.32
C LYS A 7 7.84 -1.05 10.59
N ALA A 8 7.83 -0.25 9.52
CA ALA A 8 7.69 1.20 9.65
C ALA A 8 6.35 1.58 10.28
N VAL A 9 5.27 0.94 9.86
CA VAL A 9 3.93 1.15 10.45
C VAL A 9 3.93 0.76 11.92
N GLY A 10 4.57 -0.36 12.28
CA GLY A 10 4.66 -0.80 13.67
C GLY A 10 5.31 0.23 14.58
N ARG A 11 6.32 0.95 14.07
CA ARG A 11 7.01 1.97 14.86
C ARG A 11 6.18 3.21 15.14
N VAL A 12 5.23 3.55 14.26
CA VAL A 12 4.47 4.82 14.36
C VAL A 12 2.98 4.64 14.58
N ALA A 13 2.47 3.42 14.60
CA ALA A 13 1.03 3.14 14.61
C ALA A 13 0.29 3.84 15.75
N LYS A 14 0.86 3.85 16.94
CA LYS A 14 0.20 4.46 18.12
C LYS A 14 0.10 5.98 18.03
N TYR A 15 0.82 6.62 17.12
CA TYR A 15 0.77 8.07 16.90
C TYR A 15 -0.09 8.45 15.71
N ALA A 16 -0.59 7.48 14.95
CA ALA A 16 -1.31 7.76 13.72
C ALA A 16 -2.66 8.40 13.98
N LYS A 17 -2.95 9.49 13.26
CA LYS A 17 -4.23 10.21 13.36
C LYS A 17 -5.06 10.06 12.09
N HIS A 18 -4.42 9.79 10.97
CA HIS A 18 -5.06 9.52 9.69
C HIS A 18 -4.12 8.61 8.90
N VAL A 19 -4.67 7.60 8.22
CA VAL A 19 -3.89 6.66 7.44
C VAL A 19 -4.31 6.73 5.99
N HIS A 20 -3.33 6.81 5.10
CA HIS A 20 -3.55 6.71 3.66
C HIS A 20 -3.05 5.34 3.21
N ALA A 21 -3.94 4.55 2.65
CA ALA A 21 -3.58 3.24 2.11
C ALA A 21 -3.19 3.39 0.66
N LYS A 22 -1.98 2.92 0.32
CA LYS A 22 -1.44 2.98 -1.02
C LYS A 22 -0.59 1.74 -1.27
N ASP A 23 -0.69 1.18 -2.46
CA ASP A 23 0.04 -0.01 -2.83
C ASP A 23 0.89 0.24 -4.08
N PHE A 24 1.93 -0.53 -4.26
CA PHE A 24 2.84 -0.41 -5.40
C PHE A 24 3.24 -1.77 -5.91
N HIS A 25 3.40 -1.87 -7.24
CA HIS A 25 4.18 -2.93 -7.86
C HIS A 25 5.66 -2.50 -7.78
N ILE A 26 6.51 -3.38 -7.29
CA ILE A 26 7.92 -3.09 -7.05
C ILE A 26 8.78 -4.07 -7.84
N LYS A 27 9.74 -3.52 -8.61
CA LYS A 27 10.77 -4.32 -9.28
C LYS A 27 12.14 -3.82 -8.87
N SER A 28 13.08 -4.75 -8.71
CA SER A 28 14.45 -4.42 -8.36
C SER A 28 15.09 -3.50 -9.41
N GLY A 29 15.83 -2.50 -8.95
CA GLY A 29 16.58 -1.61 -9.82
C GLY A 29 17.69 -2.30 -10.61
N SER A 30 18.04 -3.55 -10.25
CA SER A 30 19.01 -4.35 -11.00
C SER A 30 18.37 -5.04 -12.22
N GLU A 31 17.06 -5.04 -12.34
CA GLU A 31 16.36 -5.59 -13.48
C GLU A 31 16.24 -4.55 -14.59
N PRO A 32 15.98 -4.98 -15.86
CA PRO A 32 15.74 -4.04 -16.95
C PRO A 32 14.55 -3.11 -16.64
N TYR A 33 14.63 -1.88 -17.14
CA TYR A 33 13.53 -0.93 -16.97
C TYR A 33 12.22 -1.50 -17.52
N PRO A 34 11.17 -1.60 -16.70
CA PRO A 34 9.92 -2.26 -17.10
C PRO A 34 9.04 -1.46 -18.07
N GLY A 35 9.38 -0.21 -18.33
CA GLY A 35 8.65 0.61 -19.31
C GLY A 35 7.68 1.60 -18.67
N ARG A 36 6.82 2.16 -19.54
CA ARG A 36 5.90 3.21 -19.15
C ARG A 36 5.00 2.77 -17.98
N GLY A 37 4.78 3.67 -17.03
CA GLY A 37 3.99 3.42 -15.83
C GLY A 37 4.86 3.25 -14.60
N PHE A 38 6.14 2.96 -14.77
CA PHE A 38 7.08 2.82 -13.67
C PHE A 38 7.95 4.05 -13.51
N PHE A 39 8.28 4.37 -12.27
CA PHE A 39 9.25 5.41 -11.94
C PHE A 39 10.29 4.83 -10.98
N ARG A 40 11.41 5.53 -10.85
CA ARG A 40 12.50 5.06 -9.99
C ARG A 40 12.36 5.66 -8.59
N SER A 41 12.44 4.83 -7.55
CA SER A 41 12.43 5.28 -6.18
C SER A 41 13.80 5.84 -5.78
N ARG A 42 13.88 6.44 -4.59
CA ARG A 42 15.13 7.00 -4.06
C ARG A 42 16.22 5.92 -3.95
N ALA A 43 15.85 4.70 -3.57
CA ALA A 43 16.80 3.59 -3.46
C ALA A 43 17.14 2.94 -4.81
N GLY A 44 16.53 3.41 -5.91
CA GLY A 44 16.82 2.93 -7.25
C GLY A 44 15.96 1.78 -7.74
N ASN A 45 14.92 1.41 -7.02
CA ASN A 45 13.95 0.40 -7.45
C ASN A 45 12.91 1.00 -8.39
N TYR A 46 12.24 0.16 -9.16
CA TYR A 46 11.16 0.61 -10.05
C TYR A 46 9.81 0.40 -9.38
N LEU A 47 8.99 1.46 -9.34
CA LEU A 47 7.69 1.45 -8.70
C LEU A 47 6.59 1.83 -9.69
N ARG A 48 5.44 1.19 -9.56
CA ARG A 48 4.21 1.58 -10.25
C ARG A 48 3.06 1.50 -9.25
N GLY A 49 2.20 2.53 -9.20
CA GLY A 49 1.02 2.49 -8.35
C GLY A 49 0.16 1.27 -8.66
N ALA A 50 -0.33 0.60 -7.63
CA ALA A 50 -1.10 -0.63 -7.74
C ALA A 50 -2.48 -0.45 -7.11
N VAL A 51 -3.45 -1.21 -7.61
CA VAL A 51 -4.71 -1.43 -6.89
C VAL A 51 -4.37 -2.02 -5.52
N ILE A 52 -4.97 -1.50 -4.46
CA ILE A 52 -4.70 -1.99 -3.10
C ILE A 52 -4.96 -3.50 -3.04
N GLY A 53 -3.96 -4.23 -2.58
CA GLY A 53 -3.96 -5.69 -2.51
C GLY A 53 -3.34 -6.38 -3.70
N HIS A 54 -3.11 -5.67 -4.82
CA HIS A 54 -2.51 -6.26 -6.02
C HIS A 54 -0.99 -6.08 -6.06
N GLY A 55 -0.44 -5.19 -5.26
CA GLY A 55 0.98 -4.86 -5.31
C GLY A 55 1.84 -5.64 -4.32
N ASN A 56 3.02 -5.11 -4.10
CA ASN A 56 4.03 -5.74 -3.24
C ASN A 56 4.07 -5.19 -1.82
N ILE A 57 3.33 -4.12 -1.54
CA ILE A 57 3.25 -3.58 -0.17
C ILE A 57 2.39 -4.52 0.67
N PRO A 58 2.84 -4.93 1.88
CA PRO A 58 2.08 -5.84 2.73
C PRO A 58 0.93 -5.09 3.45
N VAL A 59 -0.05 -4.64 2.66
CA VAL A 59 -1.15 -3.79 3.17
C VAL A 59 -1.97 -4.51 4.24
N ALA A 60 -2.27 -5.80 4.03
CA ALA A 60 -3.03 -6.56 5.02
C ALA A 60 -2.32 -6.62 6.37
N GLN A 61 -1.01 -6.84 6.36
CA GLN A 61 -0.21 -6.87 7.59
C GLN A 61 -0.16 -5.50 8.26
N CYS A 62 -0.05 -4.43 7.47
CA CYS A 62 -0.06 -3.06 8.00
C CYS A 62 -1.40 -2.75 8.68
N ILE A 63 -2.51 -3.16 8.08
CA ILE A 63 -3.84 -2.99 8.67
C ILE A 63 -3.92 -3.77 10.00
N GLY A 64 -3.42 -5.00 10.03
CA GLY A 64 -3.39 -5.79 11.27
C GLY A 64 -2.61 -5.10 12.38
N ILE A 65 -1.47 -4.49 12.07
CA ILE A 65 -0.65 -3.75 13.03
C ILE A 65 -1.41 -2.55 13.57
N LEU A 66 -2.06 -1.78 12.70
CA LEU A 66 -2.86 -0.64 13.10
C LEU A 66 -4.00 -1.03 14.03
N ARG A 67 -4.70 -2.12 13.72
CA ARG A 67 -5.79 -2.63 14.56
C ARG A 67 -5.29 -3.02 15.95
N ARG A 68 -4.18 -3.75 16.02
CA ARG A 68 -3.59 -4.16 17.31
C ARG A 68 -3.11 -2.96 18.12
N ALA A 69 -2.73 -1.87 17.47
CA ALA A 69 -2.35 -0.63 18.15
C ALA A 69 -3.56 0.22 18.56
N GLY A 70 -4.77 -0.23 18.26
CA GLY A 70 -6.01 0.47 18.65
C GLY A 70 -6.46 1.55 17.68
N TYR A 71 -5.93 1.56 16.45
CA TYR A 71 -6.35 2.56 15.46
C TYR A 71 -7.79 2.29 15.03
N ASP A 72 -8.67 3.30 15.22
CA ASP A 72 -10.09 3.20 14.90
C ASP A 72 -10.60 4.38 14.05
N LYS A 73 -9.67 5.09 13.40
CA LYS A 73 -9.98 6.29 12.61
C LYS A 73 -10.09 5.96 11.13
N TYR A 74 -10.12 6.99 10.29
CA TYR A 74 -10.30 6.83 8.85
C TYR A 74 -9.06 6.25 8.18
N VAL A 75 -9.30 5.42 7.16
CA VAL A 75 -8.26 4.97 6.23
C VAL A 75 -8.69 5.43 4.84
N SER A 76 -7.91 6.33 4.25
CA SER A 76 -8.16 6.84 2.91
C SER A 76 -7.44 5.98 1.88
N ILE A 77 -8.06 5.80 0.72
CA ILE A 77 -7.46 5.07 -0.40
C ILE A 77 -6.82 6.07 -1.36
N GLU A 78 -5.57 5.81 -1.73
CA GLU A 78 -4.90 6.50 -2.81
C GLU A 78 -4.56 5.50 -3.92
N PHE A 79 -4.87 5.86 -5.16
CA PHE A 79 -4.59 5.02 -6.32
C PHE A 79 -4.03 5.87 -7.45
N GLU A 80 -2.83 5.52 -7.90
CA GLU A 80 -2.14 6.19 -8.98
C GLU A 80 -1.52 5.18 -9.96
N GLY A 81 -2.27 4.12 -10.26
CA GLY A 81 -1.84 3.10 -11.21
C GLY A 81 -2.28 3.42 -12.64
N ILE A 82 -2.02 2.47 -13.55
CA ILE A 82 -2.37 2.61 -14.96
C ILE A 82 -3.77 2.07 -15.28
N GLU A 83 -4.37 1.37 -14.36
CA GLU A 83 -5.73 0.84 -14.51
C GLU A 83 -6.75 1.99 -14.56
N GLN A 84 -7.94 1.70 -15.06
CA GLN A 84 -9.03 2.67 -15.05
C GLN A 84 -9.30 3.10 -13.60
N PRO A 85 -9.32 4.42 -13.30
CA PRO A 85 -9.32 4.89 -11.91
C PRO A 85 -10.49 4.39 -11.06
N LEU A 86 -11.72 4.43 -11.58
CA LEU A 86 -12.88 3.98 -10.79
C LEU A 86 -12.80 2.50 -10.49
N THR A 87 -12.40 1.68 -11.48
CA THR A 87 -12.23 0.25 -11.28
C THR A 87 -11.14 -0.04 -10.27
N GLY A 88 -10.01 0.67 -10.35
CA GLY A 88 -8.90 0.50 -9.42
C GLY A 88 -9.29 0.83 -7.99
N ILE A 89 -10.02 1.91 -7.79
CA ILE A 89 -10.49 2.33 -6.46
C ILE A 89 -11.54 1.33 -5.93
N GLU A 90 -12.46 0.89 -6.77
CA GLU A 90 -13.52 -0.05 -6.38
C GLU A 90 -12.94 -1.37 -5.89
N ILE A 91 -12.03 -1.97 -6.65
CA ILE A 91 -11.36 -3.21 -6.27
C ILE A 91 -10.52 -3.00 -5.02
N GLY A 92 -9.79 -1.89 -4.94
CA GLY A 92 -8.99 -1.54 -3.78
C GLY A 92 -9.83 -1.41 -2.52
N LEU A 93 -11.01 -0.81 -2.62
CA LEU A 93 -11.92 -0.68 -1.49
C LEU A 93 -12.44 -2.05 -1.02
N GLU A 94 -12.79 -2.93 -1.96
CA GLU A 94 -13.20 -4.30 -1.62
C GLU A 94 -12.11 -5.03 -0.85
N ASN A 95 -10.87 -4.94 -1.35
CA ASN A 95 -9.72 -5.58 -0.70
C ASN A 95 -9.45 -4.99 0.68
N LEU A 96 -9.49 -3.67 0.80
CA LEU A 96 -9.25 -2.99 2.08
C LEU A 96 -10.29 -3.38 3.13
N LYS A 97 -11.56 -3.43 2.76
CA LYS A 97 -12.64 -3.87 3.67
C LYS A 97 -12.41 -5.29 4.15
N ARG A 98 -11.97 -6.19 3.26
CA ARG A 98 -11.67 -7.56 3.64
C ARG A 98 -10.48 -7.62 4.61
N PHE A 99 -9.42 -6.86 4.35
CA PHE A 99 -8.25 -6.81 5.24
C PHE A 99 -8.64 -6.32 6.64
N ILE A 100 -9.50 -5.31 6.72
CA ILE A 100 -9.97 -4.78 8.01
C ILE A 100 -10.78 -5.84 8.74
N ALA A 101 -11.70 -6.53 8.05
CA ALA A 101 -12.51 -7.58 8.65
C ALA A 101 -11.66 -8.75 9.14
N GLU A 102 -10.66 -9.16 8.37
CA GLU A 102 -9.78 -10.26 8.73
C GLU A 102 -8.82 -9.91 9.85
N ALA A 103 -8.58 -8.63 10.11
CA ALA A 103 -7.70 -8.17 11.17
C ALA A 103 -8.37 -8.13 12.55
N GLU A 104 -9.66 -8.32 12.63
CA GLU A 104 -10.41 -8.28 13.89
C GLU A 104 -10.24 -9.54 14.75
#